data_46c25af7458309f46c3059f46d75aad0
#
_entry.id   46c25af7458309f46c3059f46d75aad0
#
_cell.length_a   1.000
_cell.length_b   1.000
_cell.length_c   1.000
_cell.angle_alpha   90.00
_cell.angle_beta   90.00
_cell.angle_gamma   90.00
#
_symmetry.space_group_name_H-M   'P 1'
#
loop_
_entity.id
_entity.type
_entity.pdbx_description
1 polymer ?
#
loop_
_entity_poly.entity_id
_entity_poly.type
_entity_poly.pdbx_seq_one_letter_code
_entity_poly.pdbx_strand_id
1 'polypeptide(L)'
;SKKFKVKVSLLVKSSSKAADLLSGEDYINEIITLDKAKDGVRGFFKLRNELKKRNFDKVFIFNSSLRYNLIAKFAGIKSIFQYPLFRSKDNLVHSAKIFTESVTNEIVSTEPNLKTFKKNDNLDKSFKILFGLSASGETKRWHIENFIKLAEEISKNVKCKFYLAGGKNDIDLINKFKNSYSK
;
A
#
# COMPACT_ATOMS: atom_id res chain seq x y z
N SER A 1 -13.88 7.58 6.55
CA SER A 1 -15.12 7.95 5.83
C SER A 1 -16.37 7.66 6.65
N LYS A 2 -16.43 6.51 7.36
CA LYS A 2 -17.61 6.12 8.18
C LYS A 2 -18.01 7.20 9.19
N LYS A 3 -17.04 7.74 9.93
CA LYS A 3 -17.27 8.81 10.94
C LYS A 3 -17.97 10.04 10.35
N PHE A 4 -17.45 10.53 9.25
CA PHE A 4 -17.94 11.77 8.65
C PHE A 4 -19.02 11.54 7.58
N LYS A 5 -19.39 10.31 7.31
CA LYS A 5 -20.35 9.90 6.26
C LYS A 5 -20.05 10.51 4.89
N VAL A 6 -18.77 10.70 4.58
CA VAL A 6 -18.30 11.27 3.32
C VAL A 6 -17.26 10.36 2.66
N LYS A 7 -17.12 10.46 1.36
CA LYS A 7 -16.02 9.84 0.63
C LYS A 7 -14.72 10.61 0.88
N VAL A 8 -13.60 9.91 0.86
CA VAL A 8 -12.26 10.49 1.09
C VAL A 8 -11.47 10.53 -0.21
N SER A 9 -10.76 11.64 -0.43
CA SER A 9 -9.75 11.73 -1.47
C SER A 9 -8.39 11.37 -0.88
N LEU A 10 -7.63 10.51 -1.56
CA LEU A 10 -6.31 10.06 -1.11
C LEU A 10 -5.21 10.75 -1.90
N LEU A 11 -4.24 11.33 -1.20
CA LEU A 11 -3.02 11.87 -1.79
C LEU A 11 -1.87 10.88 -1.54
N VAL A 12 -1.38 10.24 -2.58
CA VAL A 12 -0.40 9.15 -2.48
C VAL A 12 0.73 9.30 -3.49
N LYS A 13 1.90 8.75 -3.18
CA LYS A 13 3.00 8.67 -4.17
C LYS A 13 2.61 7.74 -5.31
N SER A 14 2.96 8.11 -6.54
CA SER A 14 2.74 7.26 -7.73
C SER A 14 3.36 5.87 -7.60
N SER A 15 4.50 5.77 -6.88
CA SER A 15 5.19 4.50 -6.61
C SER A 15 4.46 3.58 -5.62
N SER A 16 3.45 4.08 -4.88
CA SER A 16 2.75 3.29 -3.84
C SER A 16 1.77 2.27 -4.41
N LYS A 17 1.40 2.41 -5.69
CA LYS A 17 0.37 1.58 -6.35
C LYS A 17 -1.00 1.57 -5.63
N ALA A 18 -1.25 2.58 -4.82
CA ALA A 18 -2.51 2.70 -4.09
C ALA A 18 -3.73 2.80 -5.02
N ALA A 19 -3.56 3.37 -6.21
CA ALA A 19 -4.62 3.42 -7.21
C ALA A 19 -5.05 2.02 -7.65
N ASP A 20 -4.09 1.12 -7.92
CA ASP A 20 -4.38 -0.25 -8.34
C ASP A 20 -5.06 -1.05 -7.23
N LEU A 21 -4.69 -0.77 -5.97
CA LEU A 21 -5.17 -1.52 -4.81
C LEU A 21 -6.54 -1.04 -4.31
N LEU A 22 -6.81 0.26 -4.40
CA LEU A 22 -7.95 0.92 -3.74
C LEU A 22 -9.01 1.45 -4.72
N SER A 23 -8.83 1.29 -6.03
CA SER A 23 -9.76 1.81 -7.05
C SER A 23 -11.18 1.25 -6.95
N GLY A 24 -11.35 0.07 -6.33
CA GLY A 24 -12.65 -0.58 -6.13
C GLY A 24 -13.37 -0.22 -4.82
N GLU A 25 -12.80 0.65 -4.00
CA GLU A 25 -13.35 0.95 -2.68
C GLU A 25 -14.38 2.08 -2.72
N ASP A 26 -15.62 1.81 -2.31
CA ASP A 26 -16.75 2.75 -2.42
C ASP A 26 -16.58 4.02 -1.56
N TYR A 27 -15.74 3.97 -0.53
CA TYR A 27 -15.46 5.10 0.35
C TYR A 27 -14.38 6.05 -0.20
N ILE A 28 -13.73 5.69 -1.31
CA ILE A 28 -12.76 6.54 -2.00
C ILE A 28 -13.49 7.40 -3.04
N ASN A 29 -13.26 8.71 -2.98
CA ASN A 29 -13.76 9.65 -3.97
C ASN A 29 -12.82 9.74 -5.18
N GLU A 30 -11.55 10.00 -4.89
CA GLU A 30 -10.49 10.09 -5.90
C GLU A 30 -9.13 9.72 -5.30
N ILE A 31 -8.19 9.35 -6.17
CA ILE A 31 -6.79 9.13 -5.80
C ILE A 31 -5.93 10.14 -6.55
N ILE A 32 -5.35 11.07 -5.79
CA ILE A 32 -4.45 12.11 -6.30
C ILE A 32 -3.02 11.59 -6.18
N THR A 33 -2.31 11.49 -7.30
CA THR A 33 -0.95 10.98 -7.30
C THR A 33 0.09 12.10 -7.17
N LEU A 34 1.08 11.86 -6.32
CA LEU A 34 2.30 12.67 -6.21
C LEU A 34 3.34 12.09 -7.16
N ASP A 35 3.60 12.79 -8.23
CA ASP A 35 4.67 12.55 -9.17
C ASP A 35 5.88 13.47 -8.90
N LYS A 36 6.99 13.25 -9.62
CA LYS A 36 8.19 14.09 -9.52
C LYS A 36 7.93 15.57 -9.83
N ALA A 37 6.91 15.89 -10.63
CA ALA A 37 6.56 17.26 -10.96
C ALA A 37 5.96 18.04 -9.78
N LYS A 38 5.58 17.35 -8.71
CA LYS A 38 5.10 17.91 -7.44
C LYS A 38 6.20 18.02 -6.38
N ASP A 39 7.45 17.73 -6.73
CA ASP A 39 8.61 17.92 -5.86
C ASP A 39 9.19 19.35 -5.94
N GLY A 40 10.03 19.73 -4.98
CA GLY A 40 10.68 21.02 -4.92
C GLY A 40 9.72 22.21 -4.74
N VAL A 41 10.21 23.42 -4.99
CA VAL A 41 9.43 24.66 -4.79
C VAL A 41 8.30 24.81 -5.81
N ARG A 42 8.59 24.53 -7.09
CA ARG A 42 7.56 24.57 -8.14
C ARG A 42 6.44 23.56 -7.88
N GLY A 43 6.81 22.37 -7.42
CA GLY A 43 5.86 21.33 -7.05
C GLY A 43 5.01 21.70 -5.84
N PHE A 44 5.54 22.47 -4.89
CA PHE A 44 4.78 23.02 -3.78
C PHE A 44 3.60 23.87 -4.28
N PHE A 45 3.85 24.84 -5.14
CA PHE A 45 2.78 25.70 -5.67
C PHE A 45 1.81 24.94 -6.56
N LYS A 46 2.29 24.01 -7.36
CA LYS A 46 1.44 23.14 -8.19
C LYS A 46 0.46 22.34 -7.34
N LEU A 47 0.96 21.63 -6.31
CA LEU A 47 0.12 20.83 -5.41
C LEU A 47 -0.82 21.73 -4.59
N ARG A 48 -0.34 22.86 -4.09
CA ARG A 48 -1.20 23.83 -3.38
C ARG A 48 -2.36 24.28 -4.24
N ASN A 49 -2.12 24.66 -5.51
CA ASN A 49 -3.17 25.10 -6.42
C ASN A 49 -4.16 23.97 -6.74
N GLU A 50 -3.67 22.74 -6.88
CA GLU A 50 -4.48 21.57 -7.10
C GLU A 50 -5.42 21.27 -5.92
N LEU A 51 -4.91 21.35 -4.68
CA LEU A 51 -5.72 21.15 -3.49
C LEU A 51 -6.72 22.32 -3.27
N LYS A 52 -6.29 23.57 -3.55
CA LYS A 52 -7.17 24.72 -3.45
C LYS A 52 -8.39 24.63 -4.36
N LYS A 53 -8.23 24.14 -5.60
CA LYS A 53 -9.34 23.94 -6.55
C LYS A 53 -10.36 22.91 -6.06
N ARG A 54 -9.96 21.95 -5.24
CA ARG A 54 -10.84 20.90 -4.70
C ARG A 54 -11.60 21.31 -3.45
N ASN A 55 -11.22 22.42 -2.84
CA ASN A 55 -11.91 23.03 -1.69
C ASN A 55 -12.18 22.04 -0.54
N PHE A 56 -11.14 21.33 -0.09
CA PHE A 56 -11.25 20.39 1.02
C PHE A 56 -11.48 21.11 2.36
N ASP A 57 -12.37 20.59 3.19
CA ASP A 57 -12.63 21.11 4.53
C ASP A 57 -11.60 20.63 5.55
N LYS A 58 -11.17 19.38 5.42
CA LYS A 58 -10.28 18.69 6.37
C LYS A 58 -9.20 17.90 5.66
N VAL A 59 -8.03 17.83 6.27
CA VAL A 59 -6.94 16.98 5.83
C VAL A 59 -6.32 16.22 6.99
N PHE A 60 -6.04 14.93 6.76
CA PHE A 60 -5.31 14.05 7.68
C PHE A 60 -3.99 13.70 7.03
N ILE A 61 -2.89 14.16 7.60
CA ILE A 61 -1.55 14.00 7.04
C ILE A 61 -0.80 12.90 7.80
N PHE A 62 -0.73 11.72 7.22
CA PHE A 62 0.04 10.57 7.74
C PHE A 62 1.52 10.65 7.35
N ASN A 63 2.09 11.83 7.51
CA ASN A 63 3.49 12.11 7.18
C ASN A 63 4.02 13.18 8.13
N SER A 64 5.24 13.00 8.64
CA SER A 64 5.87 13.94 9.57
C SER A 64 6.47 15.19 8.91
N SER A 65 6.41 15.33 7.58
CA SER A 65 6.98 16.46 6.87
C SER A 65 6.09 17.71 6.99
N LEU A 66 6.67 18.79 7.49
CA LEU A 66 6.03 20.12 7.54
C LEU A 66 5.60 20.64 6.17
N ARG A 67 6.23 20.17 5.10
CA ARG A 67 5.90 20.57 3.73
C ARG A 67 4.42 20.38 3.42
N TYR A 68 3.86 19.22 3.74
CA TYR A 68 2.44 18.92 3.44
C TYR A 68 1.49 19.74 4.30
N ASN A 69 1.86 20.02 5.54
CA ASN A 69 1.10 20.91 6.42
C ASN A 69 1.01 22.32 5.82
N LEU A 70 2.17 22.88 5.42
CA LEU A 70 2.23 24.19 4.78
C LEU A 70 1.43 24.24 3.48
N ILE A 71 1.55 23.22 2.62
CA ILE A 71 0.77 23.14 1.38
C ILE A 71 -0.73 23.19 1.68
N ALA A 72 -1.21 22.41 2.65
CA ALA A 72 -2.61 22.37 3.05
C ALA A 72 -3.08 23.73 3.60
N LYS A 73 -2.27 24.35 4.45
CA LYS A 73 -2.54 25.69 5.00
C LYS A 73 -2.66 26.75 3.90
N PHE A 74 -1.70 26.79 2.97
CA PHE A 74 -1.71 27.72 1.84
C PHE A 74 -2.78 27.38 0.78
N ALA A 75 -3.29 26.15 0.76
CA ALA A 75 -4.44 25.79 -0.04
C ALA A 75 -5.80 26.27 0.55
N GLY A 76 -5.76 26.78 1.80
CA GLY A 76 -6.94 27.29 2.48
C GLY A 76 -7.75 26.22 3.26
N ILE A 77 -7.17 25.04 3.50
CA ILE A 77 -7.83 23.98 4.27
C ILE A 77 -7.88 24.39 5.75
N LYS A 78 -9.09 24.45 6.31
CA LYS A 78 -9.31 24.97 7.66
C LYS A 78 -8.90 23.98 8.77
N SER A 79 -9.17 22.72 8.60
CA SER A 79 -8.88 21.69 9.62
C SER A 79 -7.75 20.80 9.15
N ILE A 80 -6.55 20.97 9.73
CA ILE A 80 -5.35 20.22 9.38
C ILE A 80 -4.94 19.38 10.57
N PHE A 81 -4.96 18.07 10.41
CA PHE A 81 -4.50 17.10 11.39
C PHE A 81 -3.25 16.44 10.86
N GLN A 82 -2.15 16.52 11.60
CA GLN A 82 -0.89 15.96 11.16
C GLN A 82 -0.37 14.93 12.15
N TYR A 83 0.07 13.80 11.59
CA TYR A 83 0.83 12.79 12.28
C TYR A 83 2.07 13.42 12.97
N PRO A 84 2.46 12.97 14.16
CA PRO A 84 3.57 13.55 14.91
C PRO A 84 4.83 13.75 14.08
N LEU A 85 5.47 14.93 14.25
CA LEU A 85 6.67 15.34 13.51
C LEU A 85 7.89 14.50 13.82
N PHE A 86 7.96 13.93 15.01
CA PHE A 86 9.07 13.09 15.44
C PHE A 86 8.72 11.63 15.22
N ARG A 87 9.65 10.87 14.63
CA ARG A 87 9.50 9.43 14.48
C ARG A 87 9.36 8.80 15.86
N SER A 88 8.21 8.26 16.14
CA SER A 88 8.02 7.32 17.22
C SER A 88 8.89 6.09 16.95
N LYS A 89 9.45 5.48 18.01
CA LYS A 89 10.08 4.16 17.94
C LYS A 89 9.06 3.04 17.74
N ASP A 90 7.78 3.37 17.86
CA ASP A 90 6.67 2.44 17.76
C ASP A 90 6.44 1.99 16.31
N ASN A 91 5.75 0.88 16.18
CA ASN A 91 5.30 0.39 14.89
C ASN A 91 4.43 1.45 14.19
N LEU A 92 4.67 1.67 12.88
CA LEU A 92 3.95 2.67 12.08
C LEU A 92 2.43 2.47 12.11
N VAL A 93 1.96 1.22 12.09
CA VAL A 93 0.53 0.88 12.14
C VAL A 93 -0.07 1.31 13.47
N HIS A 94 0.61 1.02 14.58
CA HIS A 94 0.18 1.43 15.92
C HIS A 94 0.11 2.94 16.07
N SER A 95 1.14 3.63 15.62
CA SER A 95 1.19 5.10 15.66
C SER A 95 0.10 5.73 14.78
N ALA A 96 -0.19 5.16 13.59
CA ALA A 96 -1.28 5.62 12.74
C ALA A 96 -2.65 5.39 13.38
N LYS A 97 -2.81 4.27 14.10
CA LYS A 97 -4.01 3.99 14.90
C LYS A 97 -4.22 5.08 15.95
N ILE A 98 -3.23 5.30 16.82
CA ILE A 98 -3.32 6.33 17.88
C ILE A 98 -3.66 7.70 17.30
N PHE A 99 -2.98 8.11 16.22
CA PHE A 99 -3.27 9.36 15.55
C PHE A 99 -4.72 9.43 15.05
N THR A 100 -5.22 8.36 14.42
CA THR A 100 -6.58 8.34 13.91
C THR A 100 -7.59 8.38 15.06
N GLU A 101 -7.39 7.61 16.11
CA GLU A 101 -8.25 7.59 17.31
C GLU A 101 -8.29 8.95 18.01
N SER A 102 -7.14 9.63 18.16
CA SER A 102 -7.08 10.95 18.79
C SER A 102 -7.84 12.03 18.01
N VAL A 103 -7.92 11.91 16.70
CA VAL A 103 -8.62 12.91 15.85
C VAL A 103 -10.10 12.57 15.66
N THR A 104 -10.44 11.30 15.64
CA THR A 104 -11.83 10.87 15.38
C THR A 104 -12.61 10.59 16.66
N ASN A 105 -11.96 10.40 17.80
CA ASN A 105 -12.55 9.90 19.05
C ASN A 105 -13.29 8.57 18.86
N GLU A 106 -12.74 7.68 17.99
CA GLU A 106 -13.30 6.36 17.72
C GLU A 106 -12.22 5.30 17.76
N ILE A 107 -12.55 4.13 18.28
CA ILE A 107 -11.65 2.97 18.27
C ILE A 107 -11.49 2.48 16.82
N VAL A 108 -10.25 2.34 16.36
CA VAL A 108 -9.93 1.96 14.99
C VAL A 108 -9.27 0.58 14.98
N SER A 109 -9.79 -0.32 14.14
CA SER A 109 -9.13 -1.60 13.86
C SER A 109 -7.89 -1.38 13.00
N THR A 110 -6.84 -2.15 13.29
CA THR A 110 -5.62 -2.25 12.48
C THR A 110 -5.67 -3.41 11.48
N GLU A 111 -6.76 -4.17 11.51
CA GLU A 111 -6.95 -5.29 10.58
C GLU A 111 -7.08 -4.79 9.14
N PRO A 112 -6.33 -5.37 8.19
CA PRO A 112 -6.49 -5.05 6.78
C PRO A 112 -7.90 -5.42 6.32
N ASN A 113 -8.60 -4.49 5.71
CA ASN A 113 -9.92 -4.73 5.14
C ASN A 113 -9.96 -4.17 3.72
N LEU A 114 -9.69 -5.04 2.76
CA LEU A 114 -9.78 -4.73 1.33
C LEU A 114 -10.91 -5.55 0.73
N LYS A 115 -11.62 -4.99 -0.25
CA LYS A 115 -12.52 -5.77 -1.08
C LYS A 115 -11.71 -6.86 -1.78
N THR A 116 -11.89 -8.11 -1.34
CA THR A 116 -11.28 -9.25 -2.00
C THR A 116 -12.03 -9.57 -3.29
N PHE A 117 -11.29 -9.81 -4.36
CA PHE A 117 -11.87 -10.38 -5.58
C PHE A 117 -12.55 -11.71 -5.26
N LYS A 118 -13.63 -12.03 -5.99
CA LYS A 118 -14.43 -13.24 -5.79
C LYS A 118 -13.53 -14.46 -5.62
N LYS A 119 -13.76 -15.20 -4.55
CA LYS A 119 -13.15 -16.49 -4.32
C LYS A 119 -13.58 -17.41 -5.47
N ASN A 120 -12.65 -17.91 -6.25
CA ASN A 120 -12.95 -18.94 -7.23
C ASN A 120 -13.17 -20.24 -6.47
N ASP A 121 -14.42 -20.67 -6.34
CA ASP A 121 -14.81 -21.87 -5.59
C ASP A 121 -14.47 -23.19 -6.31
N ASN A 122 -13.77 -23.16 -7.43
CA ASN A 122 -13.20 -24.36 -8.08
C ASN A 122 -12.03 -24.87 -7.24
N LEU A 123 -12.36 -25.52 -6.14
CA LEU A 123 -11.44 -26.07 -5.17
C LEU A 123 -10.86 -27.40 -5.68
N ASP A 124 -9.78 -27.31 -6.41
CA ASP A 124 -8.79 -28.38 -6.42
C ASP A 124 -8.35 -28.64 -4.97
N LYS A 125 -8.56 -29.87 -4.49
CA LYS A 125 -8.26 -30.30 -3.11
C LYS A 125 -6.75 -30.39 -2.80
N SER A 126 -5.88 -30.08 -3.78
CA SER A 126 -4.43 -30.05 -3.54
C SER A 126 -4.03 -28.85 -2.67
N PHE A 127 -3.03 -29.02 -1.83
CA PHE A 127 -2.43 -27.91 -1.10
C PHE A 127 -1.89 -26.86 -2.08
N LYS A 128 -2.20 -25.59 -1.79
CA LYS A 128 -1.75 -24.46 -2.61
C LYS A 128 -0.70 -23.68 -1.82
N ILE A 129 0.50 -23.61 -2.35
CA ILE A 129 1.63 -22.94 -1.72
C ILE A 129 2.02 -21.75 -2.57
N LEU A 130 2.03 -20.56 -1.98
CA LEU A 130 2.41 -19.33 -2.66
C LEU A 130 3.82 -18.93 -2.25
N PHE A 131 4.72 -18.77 -3.22
CA PHE A 131 6.05 -18.19 -3.03
C PHE A 131 6.06 -16.73 -3.47
N GLY A 132 6.38 -15.82 -2.55
CA GLY A 132 6.63 -14.41 -2.85
C GLY A 132 8.08 -14.21 -3.26
N LEU A 133 8.34 -14.00 -4.56
CA LEU A 133 9.70 -13.88 -5.09
C LEU A 133 10.24 -12.44 -5.03
N SER A 134 9.33 -11.44 -4.94
CA SER A 134 9.69 -10.03 -4.97
C SER A 134 10.25 -9.52 -3.66
N ALA A 135 11.25 -8.65 -3.74
CA ALA A 135 11.72 -7.85 -2.62
C ALA A 135 12.12 -6.45 -3.10
N SER A 136 12.08 -5.47 -2.18
CA SER A 136 12.46 -4.07 -2.48
C SER A 136 13.96 -3.84 -2.70
N GLY A 137 14.80 -4.86 -2.53
CA GLY A 137 16.24 -4.82 -2.72
C GLY A 137 16.82 -6.22 -2.73
N GLU A 138 17.96 -6.38 -3.39
CA GLU A 138 18.63 -7.68 -3.57
C GLU A 138 19.01 -8.34 -2.25
N THR A 139 19.46 -7.57 -1.27
CA THR A 139 19.81 -8.07 0.07
C THR A 139 18.64 -8.65 0.85
N LYS A 140 17.41 -8.35 0.42
CA LYS A 140 16.17 -8.87 1.03
C LYS A 140 15.56 -10.00 0.23
N ARG A 141 16.17 -10.33 -0.90
CA ARG A 141 15.66 -11.34 -1.82
C ARG A 141 16.27 -12.69 -1.48
N TRP A 142 15.44 -13.67 -1.22
CA TRP A 142 15.91 -15.04 -1.10
C TRP A 142 16.25 -15.59 -2.50
N HIS A 143 17.37 -16.30 -2.64
CA HIS A 143 17.82 -16.79 -3.92
C HIS A 143 16.84 -17.81 -4.50
N ILE A 144 16.62 -17.76 -5.82
CA ILE A 144 15.61 -18.60 -6.49
C ILE A 144 15.91 -20.10 -6.35
N GLU A 145 17.18 -20.47 -6.28
CA GLU A 145 17.64 -21.83 -6.07
C GLU A 145 17.15 -22.43 -4.74
N ASN A 146 17.02 -21.60 -3.73
CA ASN A 146 16.49 -22.02 -2.44
C ASN A 146 14.97 -22.26 -2.48
N PHE A 147 14.23 -21.45 -3.25
CA PHE A 147 12.81 -21.71 -3.50
C PHE A 147 12.60 -23.02 -4.27
N ILE A 148 13.46 -23.32 -5.26
CA ILE A 148 13.41 -24.56 -6.02
C ILE A 148 13.66 -25.75 -5.10
N LYS A 149 14.74 -25.73 -4.31
CA LYS A 149 15.04 -26.78 -3.34
C LYS A 149 13.92 -26.98 -2.33
N LEU A 150 13.35 -25.89 -1.81
CA LEU A 150 12.22 -25.95 -0.89
C LEU A 150 10.99 -26.60 -1.53
N ALA A 151 10.70 -26.24 -2.79
CA ALA A 151 9.59 -26.86 -3.53
C ALA A 151 9.79 -28.36 -3.72
N GLU A 152 11.01 -28.79 -4.07
CA GLU A 152 11.37 -30.20 -4.19
C GLU A 152 11.18 -30.96 -2.87
N GLU A 153 11.67 -30.40 -1.75
CA GLU A 153 11.52 -31.03 -0.42
C GLU A 153 10.05 -31.15 0.00
N ILE A 154 9.27 -30.09 -0.18
CA ILE A 154 7.83 -30.14 0.13
C ILE A 154 7.12 -31.21 -0.71
N SER A 155 7.44 -31.28 -2.00
CA SER A 155 6.79 -32.21 -2.94
C SER A 155 7.09 -33.69 -2.68
N LYS A 156 8.13 -34.00 -1.92
CA LYS A 156 8.41 -35.39 -1.47
C LYS A 156 7.36 -35.88 -0.48
N ASN A 157 6.78 -34.97 0.30
CA ASN A 157 5.92 -35.32 1.43
C ASN A 157 4.45 -34.90 1.21
N VAL A 158 4.18 -33.92 0.33
CA VAL A 158 2.86 -33.34 0.17
C VAL A 158 2.53 -33.13 -1.31
N LYS A 159 1.39 -33.64 -1.74
CA LYS A 159 0.85 -33.32 -3.07
C LYS A 159 0.32 -31.88 -3.07
N CYS A 160 1.04 -30.97 -3.72
CA CYS A 160 0.74 -29.55 -3.70
C CYS A 160 0.95 -28.88 -5.07
N LYS A 161 0.40 -27.67 -5.22
CA LYS A 161 0.64 -26.78 -6.35
C LYS A 161 1.35 -25.52 -5.85
N PHE A 162 2.40 -25.10 -6.56
CA PHE A 162 3.12 -23.88 -6.27
C PHE A 162 2.61 -22.74 -7.15
N TYR A 163 2.36 -21.61 -6.52
CA TYR A 163 2.03 -20.34 -7.15
C TYR A 163 3.18 -19.38 -6.90
N LEU A 164 3.59 -18.64 -7.91
CA LEU A 164 4.70 -17.69 -7.82
C LEU A 164 4.15 -16.27 -7.91
N ALA A 165 4.35 -15.47 -6.88
CA ALA A 165 4.02 -14.05 -6.88
C ALA A 165 5.29 -13.23 -7.11
N GLY A 166 5.29 -12.45 -8.20
CA GLY A 166 6.38 -11.57 -8.56
C GLY A 166 5.89 -10.38 -9.38
N GLY A 167 6.68 -9.31 -9.42
CA GLY A 167 6.44 -8.16 -10.27
C GLY A 167 6.98 -8.36 -11.70
N LYS A 168 6.81 -7.34 -12.55
CA LYS A 168 7.32 -7.36 -13.92
C LYS A 168 8.83 -7.61 -14.01
N ASN A 169 9.57 -7.17 -12.99
CA ASN A 169 11.04 -7.35 -12.93
C ASN A 169 11.47 -8.74 -12.44
N ASP A 170 10.53 -9.59 -12.06
CA ASP A 170 10.84 -10.93 -11.53
C ASP A 170 10.50 -12.05 -12.52
N ILE A 171 10.20 -11.70 -13.79
CA ILE A 171 9.82 -12.65 -14.84
C ILE A 171 10.93 -13.71 -15.06
N ASP A 172 12.19 -13.29 -15.06
CA ASP A 172 13.32 -14.20 -15.24
C ASP A 172 13.44 -15.21 -14.10
N LEU A 173 13.16 -14.77 -12.86
CA LEU A 173 13.15 -15.67 -11.69
C LEU A 173 11.98 -16.67 -11.79
N ILE A 174 10.82 -16.21 -12.23
CA ILE A 174 9.65 -17.06 -12.44
C ILE A 174 9.94 -18.12 -13.51
N ASN A 175 10.55 -17.71 -14.63
CA ASN A 175 10.94 -18.63 -15.72
C ASN A 175 12.00 -19.62 -15.25
N LYS A 176 13.01 -19.16 -14.50
CA LYS A 176 14.02 -20.04 -13.92
C LYS A 176 13.42 -21.08 -13.00
N PHE A 177 12.49 -20.69 -12.13
CA PHE A 177 11.77 -21.64 -11.27
C PHE A 177 11.01 -22.66 -12.10
N LYS A 178 10.20 -22.22 -13.09
CA LYS A 178 9.39 -23.10 -13.94
C LYS A 178 10.24 -24.11 -14.73
N ASN A 179 11.40 -23.69 -15.23
CA ASN A 179 12.29 -24.53 -16.00
C ASN A 179 13.04 -25.56 -15.14
N SER A 180 13.32 -25.21 -13.89
CA SER A 180 14.06 -26.08 -12.96
C SER A 180 13.15 -27.01 -12.16
N TYR A 181 11.90 -26.59 -11.91
CA TYR A 181 10.90 -27.37 -11.19
C TYR A 181 9.87 -27.92 -12.17
N SER A 182 10.14 -29.13 -12.71
CA SER A 182 9.32 -29.83 -13.72
C SER A 182 8.47 -30.93 -13.07
N LYS A 183 7.48 -30.57 -12.24
CA LYS A 183 6.52 -31.55 -11.69
C LYS A 183 5.08 -31.10 -11.88
#